data_3b7465d6a5a1c48b01aca6b503ea0139
#
_entry.id   3b7465d6a5a1c48b01aca6b503ea0139
#
_cell.length_a   1.000
_cell.length_b   1.000
_cell.length_c   1.000
_cell.angle_alpha   90.00
_cell.angle_beta   90.00
_cell.angle_gamma   90.00
#
_symmetry.space_group_name_H-M   'P 1'
#
loop_
_entity.id
_entity.type
_entity.pdbx_description
1 polymer ?
#
loop_
_entity_poly.entity_id
_entity_poly.type
_entity_poly.pdbx_seq_one_letter_code
_entity_poly.pdbx_strand_id
1 'polypeptide(L)'
;MLTLKNIVELSLDVPSNMILNGAGRNTKLMFHKSEKSREHYNPKFNRSGFEEYQKEHWNTFFTGTEFVLSFWYEGRTARFVGCYKCNQEVRDTVNDNGNVRNRVKFPEMVRIPFMDEYVDRLFIEWTNPTANYGRYIEDEKYFVQSLLPSKDNSIGSRPKNFFEIHLNYATLKKLFEYPNENMEWQNYLKSRCGVYYVDDTADQENGRYVGSAYGEDGFWGRWANYSNKTDGNKDFKGRDYEKFVFSILWETLPNTDMTTVVRIENEFKVSLGTRVKGLNNN
;
A
#
# COMPACT_ATOMS: atom_id res chain seq x y z
N MET A 1 6.90 -18.10 -13.12
CA MET A 1 6.26 -17.72 -11.83
C MET A 1 7.22 -16.80 -11.10
N LEU A 2 6.72 -15.72 -10.48
CA LEU A 2 7.58 -14.74 -9.79
C LEU A 2 8.10 -15.35 -8.48
N THR A 3 9.39 -15.20 -8.22
CA THR A 3 10.05 -15.74 -7.02
C THR A 3 10.51 -14.62 -6.08
N LEU A 4 10.74 -14.94 -4.81
CA LEU A 4 11.35 -14.00 -3.87
C LEU A 4 12.67 -13.45 -4.38
N LYS A 5 13.51 -14.33 -4.99
CA LYS A 5 14.77 -13.93 -5.58
C LYS A 5 14.60 -12.86 -6.65
N ASN A 6 13.60 -13.01 -7.54
CA ASN A 6 13.30 -11.99 -8.56
C ASN A 6 12.90 -10.64 -7.91
N ILE A 7 12.11 -10.67 -6.83
CA ILE A 7 11.77 -9.43 -6.10
C ILE A 7 13.02 -8.78 -5.52
N VAL A 8 13.90 -9.55 -4.89
CA VAL A 8 15.16 -9.03 -4.31
C VAL A 8 16.07 -8.45 -5.40
N GLU A 9 16.24 -9.14 -6.53
CA GLU A 9 17.09 -8.69 -7.64
C GLU A 9 16.54 -7.43 -8.35
N LEU A 10 15.22 -7.26 -8.37
CA LEU A 10 14.55 -6.10 -8.96
C LEU A 10 14.40 -4.92 -7.99
N SER A 11 14.63 -5.13 -6.69
CA SER A 11 14.52 -4.08 -5.69
C SER A 11 15.62 -3.04 -5.86
N LEU A 12 15.29 -1.79 -5.58
CA LEU A 12 16.26 -0.72 -5.55
C LEU A 12 17.23 -0.89 -4.37
N ASP A 13 18.45 -0.39 -4.53
CA ASP A 13 19.47 -0.35 -3.47
C ASP A 13 19.81 -1.72 -2.85
N VAL A 14 19.87 -2.78 -3.68
CA VAL A 14 20.37 -4.08 -3.22
C VAL A 14 21.77 -3.90 -2.63
N PRO A 15 22.00 -4.30 -1.36
CA PRO A 15 23.33 -4.20 -0.76
C PRO A 15 24.37 -4.91 -1.63
N SER A 16 25.44 -4.20 -1.99
CA SER A 16 26.46 -4.66 -2.98
C SER A 16 27.14 -5.97 -2.60
N ASN A 17 27.16 -6.30 -1.30
CA ASN A 17 27.73 -7.53 -0.75
C ASN A 17 26.65 -8.58 -0.41
N MET A 18 25.38 -8.37 -0.74
CA MET A 18 24.33 -9.36 -0.56
C MET A 18 24.48 -10.48 -1.59
N ILE A 19 24.68 -11.69 -1.11
CA ILE A 19 24.89 -12.88 -1.96
C ILE A 19 23.57 -13.65 -2.06
N LEU A 20 23.08 -13.79 -3.29
CA LEU A 20 21.82 -14.47 -3.61
C LEU A 20 22.02 -15.82 -4.30
N ASN A 21 23.26 -16.19 -4.61
CA ASN A 21 23.62 -17.40 -5.38
C ASN A 21 24.63 -18.25 -4.63
N GLY A 22 24.48 -19.55 -4.75
CA GLY A 22 25.03 -20.67 -4.00
C GLY A 22 26.52 -20.78 -3.64
N ALA A 23 27.44 -19.95 -4.11
CA ALA A 23 28.88 -20.14 -3.83
C ALA A 23 29.40 -19.36 -2.60
N GLY A 24 28.60 -18.45 -2.04
CA GLY A 24 28.93 -17.70 -0.85
C GLY A 24 27.64 -17.23 -0.18
N ARG A 25 27.15 -18.01 0.76
CA ARG A 25 25.84 -17.83 1.37
C ARG A 25 25.92 -16.84 2.52
N ASN A 26 25.62 -15.57 2.31
CA ASN A 26 25.54 -14.59 3.39
C ASN A 26 24.13 -14.06 3.68
N THR A 27 23.13 -14.47 2.88
CA THR A 27 21.75 -14.02 3.02
C THR A 27 20.83 -15.17 3.45
N LYS A 28 20.28 -15.07 4.64
CA LYS A 28 19.41 -16.08 5.23
C LYS A 28 17.96 -15.63 5.28
N LEU A 29 17.05 -16.54 4.94
CA LEU A 29 15.62 -16.38 5.18
C LEU A 29 15.29 -16.91 6.57
N MET A 30 14.58 -16.12 7.36
CA MET A 30 14.20 -16.50 8.71
C MET A 30 12.69 -16.50 8.85
N PHE A 31 12.13 -17.66 9.17
CA PHE A 31 10.69 -17.87 9.26
C PHE A 31 10.27 -18.03 10.72
N HIS A 32 9.44 -17.12 11.17
CA HIS A 32 8.84 -17.15 12.51
C HIS A 32 7.41 -17.66 12.44
N LYS A 33 7.08 -18.65 13.28
CA LYS A 33 5.74 -19.24 13.33
C LYS A 33 4.83 -18.44 14.24
N SER A 34 3.59 -18.25 13.79
CA SER A 34 2.47 -17.83 14.62
C SER A 34 2.00 -19.04 15.48
N GLU A 35 2.52 -19.14 16.68
CA GLU A 35 2.03 -20.06 17.73
C GLU A 35 1.42 -19.22 18.84
N LYS A 36 0.40 -19.74 19.54
CA LYS A 36 -0.27 -19.00 20.65
C LYS A 36 0.72 -18.44 21.68
N SER A 37 1.80 -19.19 21.98
CA SER A 37 2.86 -18.76 22.88
C SER A 37 3.74 -17.62 22.35
N ARG A 38 3.66 -17.31 21.07
CA ARG A 38 4.49 -16.30 20.38
C ARG A 38 3.69 -15.18 19.76
N GLU A 39 2.35 -15.19 19.92
CA GLU A 39 1.49 -14.17 19.32
C GLU A 39 1.82 -12.75 19.81
N HIS A 40 2.33 -12.60 21.03
CA HIS A 40 2.79 -11.33 21.58
C HIS A 40 4.04 -10.77 20.87
N TYR A 41 4.77 -11.59 20.08
CA TYR A 41 5.86 -11.16 19.21
C TYR A 41 5.44 -10.94 17.75
N ASN A 42 4.14 -11.02 17.45
CA ASN A 42 3.69 -10.79 16.08
C ASN A 42 4.07 -9.36 15.63
N PRO A 43 4.89 -9.22 14.58
CA PRO A 43 5.43 -7.92 14.17
C PRO A 43 4.36 -6.92 13.70
N LYS A 44 3.16 -7.42 13.40
CA LYS A 44 2.00 -6.56 13.08
C LYS A 44 1.53 -5.75 14.28
N PHE A 45 1.68 -6.27 15.48
CA PHE A 45 1.17 -5.66 16.73
C PHE A 45 2.30 -5.20 17.66
N ASN A 46 3.47 -5.87 17.59
CA ASN A 46 4.62 -5.59 18.45
C ASN A 46 5.94 -5.73 17.67
N ARG A 47 6.26 -4.74 16.86
CA ARG A 47 7.47 -4.73 16.02
C ARG A 47 8.75 -4.80 16.86
N SER A 48 8.87 -3.97 17.87
CA SER A 48 10.06 -3.93 18.73
C SER A 48 10.27 -5.24 19.51
N GLY A 49 9.20 -5.82 20.04
CA GLY A 49 9.25 -7.13 20.69
C GLY A 49 9.67 -8.24 19.74
N PHE A 50 9.20 -8.21 18.49
CA PHE A 50 9.63 -9.14 17.44
C PHE A 50 11.14 -8.99 17.15
N GLU A 51 11.61 -7.77 16.98
CA GLU A 51 13.01 -7.49 16.67
C GLU A 51 13.95 -7.96 17.78
N GLU A 52 13.57 -7.81 19.03
CA GLU A 52 14.33 -8.37 20.16
C GLU A 52 14.26 -9.90 20.20
N TYR A 53 13.08 -10.48 19.99
CA TYR A 53 12.88 -11.93 19.97
C TYR A 53 13.72 -12.61 18.89
N GLN A 54 13.81 -12.07 17.68
CA GLN A 54 14.55 -12.70 16.59
C GLN A 54 16.07 -12.65 16.76
N LYS A 55 16.60 -11.80 17.66
CA LYS A 55 18.03 -11.75 17.98
C LYS A 55 18.52 -12.98 18.75
N GLU A 56 17.62 -13.72 19.41
CA GLU A 56 17.99 -14.87 20.23
C GLU A 56 17.92 -16.17 19.42
N HIS A 57 19.09 -16.80 19.22
CA HIS A 57 19.20 -18.02 18.44
C HIS A 57 20.32 -18.95 18.96
N TRP A 58 20.43 -20.12 18.31
CA TRP A 58 21.58 -21.02 18.54
C TRP A 58 22.86 -20.32 18.15
N ASN A 59 23.92 -20.56 18.89
CA ASN A 59 25.25 -19.96 18.68
C ASN A 59 25.74 -20.03 17.22
N THR A 60 25.46 -21.12 16.50
CA THR A 60 25.87 -21.34 15.12
C THR A 60 24.84 -20.94 14.08
N PHE A 61 23.66 -20.43 14.48
CA PHE A 61 22.57 -20.21 13.56
C PHE A 61 22.89 -19.18 12.45
N PHE A 62 23.60 -18.12 12.79
CA PHE A 62 23.99 -17.06 11.85
C PHE A 62 25.43 -17.21 11.32
N THR A 63 26.09 -18.36 11.48
CA THR A 63 27.43 -18.56 10.92
C THR A 63 27.44 -18.29 9.41
N GLY A 64 28.30 -17.37 8.94
CA GLY A 64 28.38 -16.94 7.55
C GLY A 64 27.22 -16.02 7.09
N THR A 65 26.32 -15.62 7.99
CA THR A 65 25.16 -14.80 7.65
C THR A 65 25.46 -13.32 7.93
N GLU A 66 25.31 -12.48 6.93
CA GLU A 66 25.39 -11.02 7.06
C GLU A 66 24.01 -10.37 6.92
N PHE A 67 23.14 -10.95 6.08
CA PHE A 67 21.79 -10.43 5.84
C PHE A 67 20.73 -11.45 6.22
N VAL A 68 19.63 -10.96 6.79
CA VAL A 68 18.46 -11.75 7.18
C VAL A 68 17.21 -11.13 6.58
N LEU A 69 16.49 -11.89 5.77
CA LEU A 69 15.15 -11.56 5.33
C LEU A 69 14.17 -12.29 6.25
N SER A 70 13.46 -11.55 7.09
CA SER A 70 12.57 -12.12 8.09
C SER A 70 11.13 -12.20 7.58
N PHE A 71 10.50 -13.33 7.93
CA PHE A 71 9.13 -13.63 7.55
C PHE A 71 8.31 -14.07 8.76
N TRP A 72 7.04 -13.70 8.79
CA TRP A 72 6.05 -14.20 9.74
C TRP A 72 5.10 -15.17 9.04
N TYR A 73 5.04 -16.40 9.54
CA TYR A 73 4.23 -17.47 8.94
C TYR A 73 2.76 -17.36 9.36
N GLU A 74 1.87 -17.33 8.38
CA GLU A 74 0.42 -17.24 8.53
C GLU A 74 -0.26 -18.38 7.74
N GLY A 75 -0.35 -19.57 8.34
CA GLY A 75 -1.01 -20.72 7.72
C GLY A 75 -0.20 -21.39 6.60
N ARG A 76 -0.43 -21.05 5.35
CA ARG A 76 0.31 -21.57 4.18
C ARG A 76 1.23 -20.55 3.53
N THR A 77 1.29 -19.36 4.06
CA THR A 77 2.05 -18.24 3.54
C THR A 77 2.98 -17.68 4.59
N ALA A 78 4.02 -17.02 4.14
CA ALA A 78 4.90 -16.26 5.00
C ALA A 78 4.93 -14.79 4.52
N ARG A 79 4.58 -13.91 5.43
CA ARG A 79 4.54 -12.46 5.23
C ARG A 79 5.91 -11.87 5.50
N PHE A 80 6.42 -11.06 4.57
CA PHE A 80 7.70 -10.38 4.73
C PHE A 80 7.61 -9.32 5.83
N VAL A 81 8.59 -9.33 6.74
CA VAL A 81 8.65 -8.46 7.91
C VAL A 81 9.72 -7.38 7.78
N GLY A 82 10.83 -7.68 7.13
CA GLY A 82 11.93 -6.74 6.92
C GLY A 82 13.25 -7.42 6.64
N CYS A 83 14.23 -6.59 6.25
CA CYS A 83 15.61 -6.98 6.06
C CYS A 83 16.45 -6.48 7.23
N TYR A 84 17.39 -7.32 7.68
CA TYR A 84 18.28 -7.03 8.81
C TYR A 84 19.72 -7.34 8.43
N LYS A 85 20.64 -6.48 8.87
CA LYS A 85 22.07 -6.75 8.87
C LYS A 85 22.45 -7.37 10.19
N CYS A 86 23.21 -8.48 10.18
CA CYS A 86 23.60 -9.20 11.36
C CYS A 86 25.14 -9.28 11.47
N ASN A 87 25.70 -8.71 12.54
CA ASN A 87 27.08 -8.98 12.90
C ASN A 87 27.13 -10.24 13.79
N GLN A 88 27.52 -11.36 13.21
CA GLN A 88 27.55 -12.65 13.89
C GLN A 88 28.73 -12.82 14.88
N GLU A 89 29.71 -11.92 14.85
CA GLU A 89 30.87 -11.97 15.75
C GLU A 89 30.53 -11.42 17.13
N VAL A 90 29.57 -10.51 17.22
CA VAL A 90 29.13 -9.93 18.49
C VAL A 90 27.97 -10.75 19.06
N ARG A 91 28.21 -11.38 20.22
CA ARG A 91 27.27 -12.31 20.86
C ARG A 91 27.23 -12.10 22.36
N ASP A 92 26.03 -12.02 22.90
CA ASP A 92 25.78 -11.98 24.34
C ASP A 92 25.27 -13.34 24.82
N THR A 93 25.68 -13.75 26.02
CA THR A 93 25.18 -14.98 26.64
C THR A 93 23.76 -14.77 27.13
N VAL A 94 22.83 -15.64 26.76
CA VAL A 94 21.46 -15.65 27.30
C VAL A 94 21.44 -16.53 28.53
N ASN A 95 21.23 -15.97 29.71
CA ASN A 95 21.01 -16.71 30.96
C ASN A 95 19.61 -17.35 30.93
N ASP A 96 19.52 -18.55 30.44
CA ASP A 96 18.31 -19.37 30.51
C ASP A 96 18.34 -20.20 31.78
N ASN A 97 17.42 -19.97 32.73
CA ASN A 97 17.36 -20.67 34.02
C ASN A 97 17.34 -22.21 33.83
N GLY A 98 18.54 -22.83 33.79
CA GLY A 98 18.74 -24.26 33.95
C GLY A 98 18.65 -25.14 32.71
N ASN A 99 18.35 -24.66 31.52
CA ASN A 99 18.41 -25.42 30.27
C ASN A 99 19.62 -25.04 29.44
N VAL A 100 20.65 -25.89 29.45
CA VAL A 100 21.90 -25.75 28.71
C VAL A 100 21.64 -25.96 27.20
N ARG A 101 20.94 -25.06 26.56
CA ARG A 101 20.99 -24.94 25.11
C ARG A 101 21.85 -23.73 24.84
N ASN A 102 22.90 -23.87 23.99
CA ASN A 102 23.84 -22.85 23.55
C ASN A 102 23.10 -21.70 22.78
N ARG A 103 22.15 -21.03 23.42
CA ARG A 103 21.48 -19.86 22.88
C ARG A 103 22.29 -18.63 23.22
N VAL A 104 22.41 -17.77 22.26
CA VAL A 104 23.08 -16.47 22.37
C VAL A 104 22.17 -15.40 21.75
N LYS A 105 22.38 -14.18 22.18
CA LYS A 105 21.76 -13.00 21.58
C LYS A 105 22.77 -12.33 20.65
N PHE A 106 22.28 -11.91 19.47
CA PHE A 106 23.02 -11.15 18.46
C PHE A 106 22.58 -9.69 18.52
N PRO A 107 23.14 -8.85 19.41
CA PRO A 107 22.66 -7.49 19.66
C PRO A 107 22.77 -6.60 18.42
N GLU A 108 23.76 -6.84 17.57
CA GLU A 108 23.98 -6.09 16.33
C GLU A 108 23.19 -6.64 15.12
N MET A 109 22.07 -7.32 15.34
CA MET A 109 21.08 -7.54 14.31
C MET A 109 20.21 -6.27 14.19
N VAL A 110 20.46 -5.47 13.16
CA VAL A 110 19.83 -4.16 12.97
C VAL A 110 19.04 -4.15 11.66
N ARG A 111 17.80 -3.62 11.71
CA ARG A 111 16.98 -3.44 10.52
C ARG A 111 17.64 -2.47 9.55
N ILE A 112 17.60 -2.80 8.25
CA ILE A 112 18.03 -1.94 7.16
C ILE A 112 16.84 -1.64 6.24
N PRO A 113 16.79 -0.48 5.55
CA PRO A 113 15.62 -0.05 4.76
C PRO A 113 15.45 -0.81 3.45
N PHE A 114 16.33 -1.77 3.15
CA PHE A 114 16.23 -2.59 1.95
C PHE A 114 14.92 -3.37 1.91
N MET A 115 14.17 -3.26 0.83
CA MET A 115 12.85 -3.86 0.60
C MET A 115 11.74 -3.35 1.56
N ASP A 116 11.86 -2.17 2.15
CA ASP A 116 10.87 -1.62 3.08
C ASP A 116 9.48 -1.45 2.44
N GLU A 117 9.43 -1.16 1.14
CA GLU A 117 8.18 -1.07 0.38
C GLU A 117 7.40 -2.39 0.31
N TYR A 118 8.05 -3.53 0.58
CA TYR A 118 7.43 -4.86 0.59
C TYR A 118 7.00 -5.33 1.98
N VAL A 119 7.38 -4.61 3.03
CA VAL A 119 7.05 -4.98 4.41
C VAL A 119 5.54 -5.03 4.62
N ASP A 120 5.07 -6.12 5.24
CA ASP A 120 3.67 -6.45 5.49
C ASP A 120 2.79 -6.59 4.23
N ARG A 121 3.39 -6.53 3.04
CA ARG A 121 2.71 -6.58 1.73
C ARG A 121 3.09 -7.79 0.90
N LEU A 122 4.35 -8.22 0.95
CA LEU A 122 4.85 -9.38 0.21
C LEU A 122 4.55 -10.66 0.99
N PHE A 123 3.83 -11.57 0.34
CA PHE A 123 3.54 -12.92 0.84
C PHE A 123 4.14 -13.93 -0.10
N ILE A 124 4.92 -14.85 0.46
CA ILE A 124 5.48 -15.99 -0.29
C ILE A 124 4.81 -17.29 0.14
N GLU A 125 4.76 -18.24 -0.78
CA GLU A 125 4.29 -19.58 -0.48
C GLU A 125 5.28 -20.27 0.45
N TRP A 126 4.77 -20.90 1.53
CA TRP A 126 5.57 -21.65 2.47
C TRP A 126 4.89 -22.98 2.80
N THR A 127 5.32 -24.03 2.12
CA THR A 127 4.65 -25.35 2.17
C THR A 127 5.20 -26.28 3.23
N ASN A 128 6.36 -25.99 3.84
CA ASN A 128 6.97 -26.88 4.84
C ASN A 128 7.32 -26.15 6.14
N PRO A 129 6.37 -26.03 7.08
CA PRO A 129 6.56 -25.32 8.35
C PRO A 129 7.38 -26.09 9.39
N THR A 130 7.75 -27.34 9.15
CA THR A 130 8.27 -28.23 10.20
C THR A 130 9.79 -28.29 10.28
N ALA A 131 10.52 -27.94 9.24
CA ALA A 131 11.96 -28.10 9.20
C ALA A 131 12.69 -26.76 9.06
N ASN A 132 13.45 -26.41 10.08
CA ASN A 132 14.43 -25.32 10.11
C ASN A 132 13.88 -23.90 9.88
N TYR A 133 13.88 -23.12 10.90
CA TYR A 133 13.51 -21.70 10.93
C TYR A 133 14.41 -20.79 10.07
N GLY A 134 15.52 -21.30 9.53
CA GLY A 134 16.45 -20.57 8.67
C GLY A 134 16.77 -21.32 7.40
N ARG A 135 16.71 -20.63 6.28
CA ARG A 135 17.08 -21.09 4.94
C ARG A 135 17.94 -20.04 4.28
N TYR A 136 18.71 -20.42 3.29
CA TYR A 136 19.35 -19.46 2.40
C TYR A 136 18.43 -19.14 1.22
N ILE A 137 18.57 -17.95 0.66
CA ILE A 137 17.87 -17.56 -0.55
C ILE A 137 18.53 -18.28 -1.75
N GLU A 138 18.12 -19.50 -1.97
CA GLU A 138 18.57 -20.31 -3.09
C GLU A 138 17.42 -20.45 -4.04
N ASP A 139 17.64 -20.08 -5.29
CA ASP A 139 16.79 -20.41 -6.44
C ASP A 139 15.28 -20.55 -6.18
N GLU A 140 14.52 -20.25 -7.07
CA GLU A 140 13.12 -20.47 -7.48
C GLU A 140 12.12 -21.18 -6.52
N LYS A 141 12.50 -21.55 -5.30
CA LYS A 141 11.65 -22.30 -4.37
C LYS A 141 10.61 -21.46 -3.62
N TYR A 142 10.82 -20.17 -3.56
CA TYR A 142 9.99 -19.26 -2.76
C TYR A 142 9.16 -18.39 -3.69
N PHE A 143 8.01 -18.94 -4.12
CA PHE A 143 7.13 -18.26 -5.03
C PHE A 143 6.37 -17.14 -4.34
N VAL A 144 6.25 -16.01 -5.03
CA VAL A 144 5.38 -14.93 -4.59
C VAL A 144 3.93 -15.37 -4.75
N GLN A 145 3.22 -15.47 -3.64
CA GLN A 145 1.80 -15.78 -3.63
C GLN A 145 0.95 -14.54 -3.86
N SER A 146 1.28 -13.46 -3.17
CA SER A 146 0.62 -12.18 -3.35
C SER A 146 1.51 -11.00 -2.94
N LEU A 147 1.26 -9.85 -3.55
CA LEU A 147 1.81 -8.56 -3.16
C LEU A 147 0.63 -7.61 -2.94
N LEU A 148 0.41 -7.24 -1.69
CA LEU A 148 -0.66 -6.30 -1.34
C LEU A 148 -0.32 -4.89 -1.81
N PRO A 149 -1.33 -4.06 -2.11
CA PRO A 149 -1.15 -2.66 -2.45
C PRO A 149 -0.35 -1.86 -1.41
N SER A 150 0.39 -0.84 -1.84
CA SER A 150 1.12 0.05 -0.94
C SER A 150 0.16 0.91 -0.13
N LYS A 151 0.32 0.94 1.19
CA LYS A 151 -0.44 1.85 2.04
C LYS A 151 -0.08 3.31 1.80
N ASP A 152 1.15 3.58 1.39
CA ASP A 152 1.63 4.95 1.15
C ASP A 152 0.96 5.59 -0.07
N ASN A 153 0.54 4.77 -1.04
CA ASN A 153 -0.18 5.21 -2.23
C ASN A 153 -1.70 5.06 -2.12
N SER A 154 -2.18 4.44 -1.05
CA SER A 154 -3.61 4.40 -0.76
C SER A 154 -4.07 5.74 -0.17
N ILE A 155 -5.26 6.18 -0.60
CA ILE A 155 -5.94 7.34 0.01
C ILE A 155 -6.85 6.92 1.18
N GLY A 156 -6.74 5.66 1.63
CA GLY A 156 -7.57 5.09 2.69
C GLY A 156 -8.90 4.53 2.19
N SER A 157 -9.70 4.02 3.11
CA SER A 157 -11.02 3.49 2.80
C SER A 157 -11.99 4.61 2.42
N ARG A 158 -12.88 4.30 1.51
CA ARG A 158 -13.94 5.21 1.09
C ARG A 158 -14.95 5.46 2.23
N PRO A 159 -15.43 6.70 2.42
CA PRO A 159 -16.56 6.97 3.30
C PRO A 159 -17.80 6.17 2.91
N LYS A 160 -18.64 5.83 3.88
CA LYS A 160 -19.89 5.09 3.63
C LYS A 160 -20.89 5.91 2.83
N ASN A 161 -20.95 7.21 3.12
CA ASN A 161 -21.88 8.14 2.48
C ASN A 161 -21.15 8.96 1.42
N PHE A 162 -21.77 9.13 0.26
CA PHE A 162 -21.16 9.90 -0.85
C PHE A 162 -20.96 11.38 -0.53
N PHE A 163 -21.79 11.98 0.30
CA PHE A 163 -21.64 13.39 0.68
C PHE A 163 -20.52 13.64 1.69
N GLU A 164 -19.86 12.60 2.20
CA GLU A 164 -18.62 12.70 2.96
C GLU A 164 -17.37 12.66 2.05
N ILE A 165 -17.57 12.47 0.74
CA ILE A 165 -16.48 12.43 -0.24
C ILE A 165 -16.08 13.86 -0.59
N HIS A 166 -14.90 14.25 -0.10
CA HIS A 166 -14.24 15.53 -0.39
C HIS A 166 -12.79 15.24 -0.73
N LEU A 167 -12.45 15.22 -2.02
CA LEU A 167 -11.11 14.93 -2.51
C LEU A 167 -10.44 16.23 -2.99
N ASN A 168 -9.37 16.67 -2.33
CA ASN A 168 -8.52 17.67 -2.94
C ASN A 168 -7.81 17.11 -4.18
N TYR A 169 -7.28 17.98 -5.01
CA TYR A 169 -6.65 17.57 -6.28
C TYR A 169 -5.49 16.60 -6.10
N ALA A 170 -4.64 16.79 -5.09
CA ALA A 170 -3.52 15.89 -4.81
C ALA A 170 -4.01 14.46 -4.47
N THR A 171 -5.08 14.36 -3.67
CA THR A 171 -5.72 13.07 -3.34
C THR A 171 -6.38 12.45 -4.59
N LEU A 172 -7.08 13.26 -5.39
CA LEU A 172 -7.66 12.82 -6.64
C LEU A 172 -6.58 12.29 -7.60
N LYS A 173 -5.50 13.01 -7.78
CA LYS A 173 -4.38 12.61 -8.62
C LYS A 173 -3.77 11.29 -8.17
N LYS A 174 -3.51 11.14 -6.87
CA LYS A 174 -3.00 9.90 -6.26
C LYS A 174 -3.91 8.70 -6.49
N LEU A 175 -5.23 8.91 -6.44
CA LEU A 175 -6.23 7.88 -6.72
C LEU A 175 -6.09 7.30 -8.14
N PHE A 176 -5.80 8.15 -9.14
CA PHE A 176 -5.65 7.75 -10.54
C PHE A 176 -4.23 7.30 -10.91
N GLU A 177 -3.20 7.79 -10.23
CA GLU A 177 -1.83 7.32 -10.39
C GLU A 177 -1.63 5.91 -9.83
N TYR A 178 -2.37 5.55 -8.77
CA TYR A 178 -2.23 4.28 -8.05
C TYR A 178 -3.59 3.55 -7.93
N PRO A 179 -4.23 3.18 -9.06
CA PRO A 179 -5.56 2.59 -9.04
C PRO A 179 -5.62 1.22 -8.35
N ASN A 180 -4.53 0.44 -8.40
CA ASN A 180 -4.47 -0.88 -7.75
C ASN A 180 -4.46 -0.77 -6.22
N GLU A 181 -3.83 0.27 -5.69
CA GLU A 181 -3.79 0.57 -4.26
C GLU A 181 -5.11 1.17 -3.75
N ASN A 182 -5.96 1.63 -4.66
CA ASN A 182 -7.22 2.31 -4.39
C ASN A 182 -8.43 1.61 -5.05
N MET A 183 -8.40 0.28 -5.14
CA MET A 183 -9.42 -0.52 -5.85
C MET A 183 -10.84 -0.31 -5.31
N GLU A 184 -11.03 -0.11 -4.01
CA GLU A 184 -12.33 0.17 -3.41
C GLU A 184 -12.92 1.46 -3.97
N TRP A 185 -12.10 2.51 -4.07
CA TRP A 185 -12.49 3.80 -4.66
C TRP A 185 -12.77 3.68 -6.16
N GLN A 186 -11.88 2.99 -6.89
CA GLN A 186 -12.04 2.77 -8.33
C GLN A 186 -13.37 2.07 -8.64
N ASN A 187 -13.63 0.95 -7.96
CA ASN A 187 -14.85 0.17 -8.15
C ASN A 187 -16.09 0.99 -7.82
N TYR A 188 -16.05 1.75 -6.74
CA TYR A 188 -17.17 2.61 -6.37
C TYR A 188 -17.42 3.69 -7.43
N LEU A 189 -16.40 4.47 -7.79
CA LEU A 189 -16.56 5.59 -8.74
C LEU A 189 -16.94 5.12 -10.15
N LYS A 190 -16.53 3.92 -10.56
CA LYS A 190 -16.99 3.28 -11.82
C LYS A 190 -18.44 2.81 -11.73
N SER A 191 -18.88 2.36 -10.58
CA SER A 191 -20.23 1.83 -10.38
C SER A 191 -21.27 2.90 -10.07
N ARG A 192 -20.93 4.18 -10.15
CA ARG A 192 -21.83 5.31 -9.83
C ARG A 192 -21.73 6.40 -10.86
N CYS A 193 -22.90 6.89 -11.26
CA CYS A 193 -23.10 8.11 -12.03
C CYS A 193 -23.74 9.19 -11.17
N GLY A 194 -23.83 10.43 -11.64
CA GLY A 194 -24.53 11.46 -10.91
C GLY A 194 -24.01 12.88 -11.13
N VAL A 195 -24.17 13.70 -10.11
CA VAL A 195 -23.79 15.11 -10.11
C VAL A 195 -22.71 15.35 -9.07
N TYR A 196 -21.67 16.04 -9.49
CA TYR A 196 -20.52 16.38 -8.63
C TYR A 196 -20.34 17.90 -8.57
N TYR A 197 -19.60 18.32 -7.56
CA TYR A 197 -19.25 19.70 -7.30
C TYR A 197 -17.74 19.85 -7.25
N VAL A 198 -17.25 20.92 -7.84
CA VAL A 198 -15.85 21.34 -7.73
C VAL A 198 -15.81 22.71 -7.11
N ASP A 199 -15.03 22.83 -6.04
CA ASP A 199 -14.77 24.09 -5.35
C ASP A 199 -13.34 24.53 -5.63
N ASP A 200 -13.15 25.68 -6.25
CA ASP A 200 -11.85 26.34 -6.35
C ASP A 200 -11.63 27.18 -5.09
N THR A 201 -10.88 26.64 -4.15
CA THR A 201 -10.62 27.27 -2.85
C THR A 201 -9.84 28.58 -2.93
N ALA A 202 -9.26 28.90 -4.10
CA ALA A 202 -8.59 30.18 -4.34
C ALA A 202 -9.59 31.31 -4.69
N ASP A 203 -10.82 30.97 -5.13
CA ASP A 203 -11.86 31.93 -5.51
C ASP A 203 -13.15 31.64 -4.74
N GLN A 204 -13.22 32.08 -3.50
CA GLN A 204 -14.34 31.81 -2.59
C GLN A 204 -15.66 32.35 -3.07
N GLU A 205 -15.65 33.39 -3.91
CA GLU A 205 -16.89 34.03 -4.39
C GLU A 205 -17.45 33.35 -5.65
N ASN A 206 -16.56 33.00 -6.61
CA ASN A 206 -16.98 32.54 -7.95
C ASN A 206 -16.35 31.18 -8.33
N GLY A 207 -15.65 30.49 -7.40
CA GLY A 207 -14.92 29.25 -7.66
C GLY A 207 -15.76 27.98 -7.74
N ARG A 208 -17.09 28.07 -7.84
CA ARG A 208 -18.03 26.95 -7.72
C ARG A 208 -18.46 26.41 -9.07
N TYR A 209 -18.35 25.10 -9.25
CA TYR A 209 -18.75 24.42 -10.46
C TYR A 209 -19.57 23.17 -10.14
N VAL A 210 -20.65 22.97 -10.89
CA VAL A 210 -21.46 21.76 -10.87
C VAL A 210 -21.30 21.05 -12.21
N GLY A 211 -21.01 19.77 -12.19
CA GLY A 211 -20.91 18.93 -13.38
C GLY A 211 -21.57 17.59 -13.19
N SER A 212 -21.74 16.85 -14.28
CA SER A 212 -22.32 15.52 -14.29
C SER A 212 -21.33 14.46 -14.79
N ALA A 213 -21.50 13.26 -14.27
CA ALA A 213 -20.81 12.06 -14.70
C ALA A 213 -21.85 10.99 -15.07
N TYR A 214 -21.77 10.50 -16.31
CA TYR A 214 -22.65 9.47 -16.84
C TYR A 214 -21.87 8.54 -17.79
N GLY A 215 -22.49 7.44 -18.20
CA GLY A 215 -21.84 6.42 -19.03
C GLY A 215 -21.21 5.29 -18.18
N GLU A 216 -20.55 4.35 -18.85
CA GLU A 216 -20.09 3.10 -18.25
C GLU A 216 -19.05 3.26 -17.12
N ASP A 217 -18.21 4.29 -17.23
CA ASP A 217 -17.14 4.55 -16.24
C ASP A 217 -17.56 5.58 -15.16
N GLY A 218 -18.77 6.11 -15.19
CA GLY A 218 -19.35 6.98 -14.18
C GLY A 218 -18.44 8.14 -13.73
N PHE A 219 -18.36 8.35 -12.41
CA PHE A 219 -17.46 9.37 -11.84
C PHE A 219 -15.99 9.09 -12.13
N TRP A 220 -15.58 7.81 -12.20
CA TRP A 220 -14.21 7.44 -12.51
C TRP A 220 -13.75 8.01 -13.85
N GLY A 221 -14.50 7.75 -14.92
CA GLY A 221 -14.15 8.24 -16.25
C GLY A 221 -14.11 9.77 -16.33
N ARG A 222 -15.06 10.44 -15.66
CA ARG A 222 -15.10 11.91 -15.66
C ARG A 222 -13.94 12.53 -14.87
N TRP A 223 -13.63 11.99 -13.68
CA TRP A 223 -12.59 12.52 -12.82
C TRP A 223 -11.19 12.16 -13.28
N ALA A 224 -11.01 11.07 -14.04
CA ALA A 224 -9.74 10.74 -14.69
C ALA A 224 -9.26 11.87 -15.59
N ASN A 225 -10.18 12.48 -16.34
CA ASN A 225 -9.85 13.61 -17.22
C ASN A 225 -9.34 14.82 -16.41
N TYR A 226 -9.92 15.09 -15.24
CA TYR A 226 -9.45 16.16 -14.35
C TYR A 226 -8.08 15.86 -13.76
N SER A 227 -7.83 14.63 -13.31
CA SER A 227 -6.55 14.23 -12.74
C SER A 227 -5.39 14.41 -13.72
N ASN A 228 -5.65 14.22 -15.01
CA ASN A 228 -4.68 14.37 -16.09
C ASN A 228 -4.70 15.77 -16.76
N LYS A 229 -5.58 16.68 -16.31
CA LYS A 229 -5.79 18.01 -16.93
C LYS A 229 -6.15 17.93 -18.43
N THR A 230 -6.85 16.85 -18.81
CA THR A 230 -7.29 16.58 -20.20
C THR A 230 -8.79 16.73 -20.39
N ASP A 231 -9.47 17.30 -19.37
CA ASP A 231 -10.92 17.42 -19.33
C ASP A 231 -11.51 18.35 -20.41
N GLY A 232 -10.69 19.24 -20.98
CA GLY A 232 -11.10 20.22 -21.98
C GLY A 232 -12.17 21.20 -21.50
N ASN A 233 -12.38 21.29 -20.18
CA ASN A 233 -13.40 22.13 -19.61
C ASN A 233 -13.00 23.61 -19.71
N LYS A 234 -13.74 24.37 -20.53
CA LYS A 234 -13.49 25.79 -20.75
C LYS A 234 -13.70 26.63 -19.48
N ASP A 235 -14.55 26.15 -18.58
CA ASP A 235 -14.89 26.80 -17.32
C ASP A 235 -13.70 26.79 -16.34
N PHE A 236 -12.70 25.89 -16.53
CA PHE A 236 -11.49 25.79 -15.70
C PHE A 236 -10.26 26.43 -16.35
N LYS A 237 -10.43 27.06 -17.51
CA LYS A 237 -9.31 27.68 -18.23
C LYS A 237 -8.60 28.74 -17.38
N GLY A 238 -7.29 28.55 -17.19
CA GLY A 238 -6.44 29.48 -16.42
C GLY A 238 -6.51 29.32 -14.91
N ARG A 239 -7.24 28.32 -14.39
CA ARG A 239 -7.33 28.03 -12.96
C ARG A 239 -6.27 27.03 -12.51
N ASP A 240 -5.92 27.13 -11.23
CA ASP A 240 -4.98 26.22 -10.59
C ASP A 240 -5.71 25.01 -10.00
N TYR A 241 -5.59 23.85 -10.65
CA TYR A 241 -6.22 22.60 -10.20
C TYR A 241 -5.80 22.17 -8.79
N GLU A 242 -4.61 22.57 -8.33
CA GLU A 242 -4.14 22.26 -6.97
C GLU A 242 -5.02 22.89 -5.87
N LYS A 243 -5.89 23.81 -6.25
CA LYS A 243 -6.85 24.46 -5.36
C LYS A 243 -8.25 23.83 -5.42
N PHE A 244 -8.44 22.82 -6.26
CA PHE A 244 -9.75 22.21 -6.44
C PHE A 244 -10.04 21.15 -5.37
N VAL A 245 -11.28 21.15 -4.90
CA VAL A 245 -11.87 20.10 -4.05
C VAL A 245 -13.09 19.53 -4.77
N PHE A 246 -13.11 18.21 -4.91
CA PHE A 246 -14.15 17.44 -5.60
C PHE A 246 -15.07 16.78 -4.59
N SER A 247 -16.39 16.92 -4.80
CA SER A 247 -17.43 16.33 -3.95
C SER A 247 -18.56 15.75 -4.79
N ILE A 248 -19.33 14.80 -4.25
CA ILE A 248 -20.50 14.24 -4.90
C ILE A 248 -21.75 14.87 -4.29
N LEU A 249 -22.62 15.48 -5.12
CA LEU A 249 -23.88 16.07 -4.70
C LEU A 249 -25.03 15.07 -4.78
N TRP A 250 -25.00 14.20 -5.78
CA TRP A 250 -26.04 13.20 -6.00
C TRP A 250 -25.44 12.02 -6.77
N GLU A 251 -25.82 10.80 -6.39
CA GLU A 251 -25.39 9.59 -7.07
C GLU A 251 -26.54 8.70 -7.53
N THR A 252 -26.27 7.93 -8.57
CA THR A 252 -27.19 6.95 -9.14
C THR A 252 -26.41 5.80 -9.80
N LEU A 253 -27.12 4.80 -10.32
CA LEU A 253 -26.51 3.67 -11.01
C LEU A 253 -26.10 4.04 -12.46
N PRO A 254 -25.11 3.34 -13.06
CA PRO A 254 -24.61 3.66 -14.40
C PRO A 254 -25.63 3.56 -15.52
N ASN A 255 -26.69 2.77 -15.34
CA ASN A 255 -27.78 2.60 -16.32
C ASN A 255 -28.85 3.71 -16.23
N THR A 256 -28.68 4.70 -15.37
CA THR A 256 -29.61 5.84 -15.31
C THR A 256 -29.49 6.65 -16.60
N ASP A 257 -30.66 7.00 -17.15
CA ASP A 257 -30.71 7.77 -18.36
C ASP A 257 -30.00 9.14 -18.23
N MET A 258 -29.17 9.45 -19.24
CA MET A 258 -28.36 10.67 -19.28
C MET A 258 -29.22 11.94 -19.11
N THR A 259 -30.40 11.96 -19.70
CA THR A 259 -31.29 13.15 -19.60
C THR A 259 -31.73 13.41 -18.17
N THR A 260 -31.92 12.34 -17.38
CA THR A 260 -32.23 12.46 -15.95
C THR A 260 -31.02 13.04 -15.17
N VAL A 261 -29.80 12.56 -15.44
CA VAL A 261 -28.61 13.07 -14.77
C VAL A 261 -28.38 14.56 -15.11
N VAL A 262 -28.50 14.92 -16.38
CA VAL A 262 -28.35 16.33 -16.84
C VAL A 262 -29.44 17.23 -16.28
N ARG A 263 -30.69 16.76 -16.16
CA ARG A 263 -31.77 17.52 -15.53
C ARG A 263 -31.43 17.84 -14.07
N ILE A 264 -30.98 16.86 -13.31
CA ILE A 264 -30.57 17.04 -11.89
C ILE A 264 -29.35 17.96 -11.78
N GLU A 265 -28.38 17.84 -12.67
CA GLU A 265 -27.24 18.76 -12.76
C GLU A 265 -27.76 20.24 -12.91
N ASN A 266 -28.70 20.45 -13.80
CA ASN A 266 -29.27 21.78 -14.00
C ASN A 266 -30.02 22.34 -12.76
N GLU A 267 -30.72 21.46 -12.03
CA GLU A 267 -31.36 21.83 -10.76
C GLU A 267 -30.34 22.26 -9.71
N PHE A 268 -29.20 21.53 -9.60
CA PHE A 268 -28.09 21.91 -8.70
C PHE A 268 -27.42 23.22 -9.16
N LYS A 269 -27.21 23.44 -10.46
CA LYS A 269 -26.66 24.70 -10.98
C LYS A 269 -27.49 25.88 -10.56
N VAL A 270 -28.84 25.75 -10.63
CA VAL A 270 -29.78 26.79 -10.20
C VAL A 270 -29.73 26.96 -8.68
N SER A 271 -29.87 25.88 -7.93
CA SER A 271 -29.94 25.90 -6.45
C SER A 271 -28.68 26.47 -5.82
N LEU A 272 -27.50 26.16 -6.38
CA LEU A 272 -26.20 26.63 -5.89
C LEU A 272 -25.75 27.94 -6.55
N GLY A 273 -26.53 28.46 -7.50
CA GLY A 273 -26.28 29.73 -8.19
C GLY A 273 -24.98 29.73 -9.02
N THR A 274 -24.49 28.57 -9.46
CA THR A 274 -23.18 28.46 -10.11
C THR A 274 -23.13 29.05 -11.53
N ARG A 275 -24.29 29.34 -12.12
CA ARG A 275 -24.42 30.12 -13.38
C ARG A 275 -24.34 31.65 -13.18
N VAL A 276 -24.63 32.13 -11.97
CA VAL A 276 -24.66 33.56 -11.65
C VAL A 276 -23.43 33.98 -10.87
N LYS A 277 -23.05 33.14 -9.89
CA LYS A 277 -21.86 33.34 -9.04
C LYS A 277 -21.08 32.04 -9.00
N GLY A 278 -20.46 31.67 -10.10
CA GLY A 278 -19.70 30.43 -10.23
C GLY A 278 -19.09 30.26 -11.61
N LEU A 279 -18.62 29.05 -11.91
CA LEU A 279 -17.88 28.75 -13.12
C LEU A 279 -18.72 28.18 -14.26
N ASN A 280 -19.98 27.81 -14.01
CA ASN A 280 -20.83 27.25 -15.06
C ASN A 280 -21.27 28.34 -16.06
N ASN A 281 -20.74 28.26 -17.27
CA ASN A 281 -21.10 29.21 -18.36
C ASN A 281 -22.24 28.70 -19.27
N ASN A 282 -22.88 27.56 -18.94
CA ASN A 282 -23.96 26.93 -19.74
C ASN A 282 -25.25 26.72 -18.95
#